data_28ffa9c81e2a64aef33f6d7e3b26a1b5
#
_entry.id   28ffa9c81e2a64aef33f6d7e3b26a1b5
#
_cell.length_a   1.000
_cell.length_b   1.000
_cell.length_c   1.000
_cell.angle_alpha   90.00
_cell.angle_beta   90.00
_cell.angle_gamma   90.00
#
_symmetry.space_group_name_H-M   'P 1'
#
loop_
_entity.id
_entity.type
_entity.pdbx_description
1 polymer ?
#
loop_
_entity_poly.entity_id
_entity_poly.type
_entity_poly.pdbx_seq_one_letter_code
_entity_poly.pdbx_strand_id
1 'polypeptide(L)'
;MKNLEIYIHIPFCVRKCEYCDFLSFPADDDAKLRYVKGLMAEMIFYGPLMKNYQVSSVYIGGGTPSSIDERWIAALMEGVFDCFNVLPDAEISIECNPGTLSREKLLAYRDAGINRLSIGLQSANNDELKRLGRIHTFEQFVTNYELARNVGFKNINVDLMYGLPGQSASQYMATVNKIIRLHPDHISAYSLIVEKGTPFYEKYKFDMVRQEAGMGTEFLPDEDELYDMEKAGQKAFMDAGYRQYETSNYAKRGMECRHNIGYWTRADYLGLGIGAASLISNVRYTNTSDMDEYLSRCRHIHDVGDDIFNANLHVAADVIDKKGQMEEFMFLGLRMNEGVTREAFERAFGISIDAIYKDTIDSLKKQELLVVKDGHIYLSERGKDVANYVMAQFLRD
;
A
#
# COMPACT_ATOMS: atom_id res chain seq x y z
N MET A 1 18.70 -1.07 -17.87
CA MET A 1 18.26 -0.02 -16.93
C MET A 1 17.75 -0.72 -15.68
N LYS A 2 17.79 -0.07 -14.51
CA LYS A 2 17.17 -0.57 -13.28
C LYS A 2 15.67 -0.28 -13.31
N ASN A 3 14.87 -1.12 -12.63
CA ASN A 3 13.45 -0.82 -12.43
C ASN A 3 13.28 0.25 -11.36
N LEU A 4 12.28 1.09 -11.54
CA LEU A 4 11.84 2.12 -10.62
C LEU A 4 10.33 2.00 -10.43
N GLU A 5 9.88 2.22 -9.23
CA GLU A 5 8.47 2.43 -8.91
C GLU A 5 8.24 3.90 -8.55
N ILE A 6 7.12 4.47 -8.97
CA ILE A 6 6.76 5.85 -8.64
C ILE A 6 5.51 5.82 -7.77
N TYR A 7 5.59 6.43 -6.59
CA TYR A 7 4.45 6.71 -5.73
C TYR A 7 4.13 8.20 -5.76
N ILE A 8 2.87 8.56 -6.04
CA ILE A 8 2.40 9.95 -6.04
C ILE A 8 1.40 10.11 -4.90
N HIS A 9 1.76 10.92 -3.91
CA HIS A 9 0.89 11.18 -2.77
C HIS A 9 -0.09 12.32 -3.08
N ILE A 10 -1.39 12.05 -2.95
CA ILE A 10 -2.48 13.04 -3.05
C ILE A 10 -3.13 13.17 -1.68
N PRO A 11 -2.82 14.20 -0.89
CA PRO A 11 -3.23 14.28 0.52
C PRO A 11 -4.68 14.74 0.74
N PHE A 12 -5.49 14.79 -0.30
CA PHE A 12 -6.81 15.40 -0.21
C PHE A 12 -7.91 14.37 0.00
N CYS A 13 -8.79 14.66 0.97
CA CYS A 13 -10.02 13.93 1.21
C CYS A 13 -11.20 14.91 1.26
N VAL A 14 -12.38 14.45 0.85
CA VAL A 14 -13.63 15.18 1.10
C VAL A 14 -13.88 15.28 2.61
N ARG A 15 -13.63 14.17 3.32
CA ARG A 15 -13.72 14.06 4.78
C ARG A 15 -12.75 12.96 5.24
N LYS A 16 -12.02 13.20 6.35
CA LYS A 16 -11.16 12.19 6.96
C LYS A 16 -12.02 11.18 7.74
N CYS A 17 -11.75 9.89 7.56
CA CYS A 17 -12.44 8.81 8.25
C CYS A 17 -11.97 8.73 9.72
N GLU A 18 -12.83 8.14 10.59
CA GLU A 18 -12.59 8.09 12.04
C GLU A 18 -11.35 7.25 12.44
N TYR A 19 -10.95 6.30 11.60
CA TYR A 19 -9.81 5.39 11.83
C TYR A 19 -8.52 5.80 11.11
N CYS A 20 -8.58 6.78 10.19
CA CYS A 20 -7.50 7.02 9.24
C CYS A 20 -6.38 7.87 9.86
N ASP A 21 -5.16 7.35 9.85
CA ASP A 21 -3.93 8.03 10.27
C ASP A 21 -3.13 8.59 9.09
N PHE A 22 -3.50 8.26 7.84
CA PHE A 22 -2.78 8.74 6.66
C PHE A 22 -2.68 10.26 6.62
N LEU A 23 -1.58 10.76 6.09
CA LEU A 23 -1.38 12.17 5.85
C LEU A 23 -2.39 12.69 4.83
N SER A 24 -3.54 13.13 5.34
CA SER A 24 -4.66 13.58 4.51
C SER A 24 -5.52 14.60 5.22
N PHE A 25 -6.07 15.55 4.45
CA PHE A 25 -6.91 16.63 4.95
C PHE A 25 -7.83 17.18 3.85
N PRO A 26 -8.93 17.86 4.20
CA PRO A 26 -9.75 18.59 3.23
C PRO A 26 -9.02 19.85 2.76
N ALA A 27 -9.22 20.21 1.48
CA ALA A 27 -8.67 21.43 0.90
C ALA A 27 -9.61 21.98 -0.17
N ASP A 28 -9.50 23.30 -0.43
CA ASP A 28 -10.18 23.93 -1.55
C ASP A 28 -9.45 23.65 -2.88
N ASP A 29 -10.07 23.99 -3.98
CA ASP A 29 -9.54 23.70 -5.30
C ASP A 29 -8.28 24.53 -5.65
N ASP A 30 -8.11 25.71 -5.06
CA ASP A 30 -6.92 26.52 -5.25
C ASP A 30 -5.70 25.86 -4.56
N ALA A 31 -5.86 25.36 -3.34
CA ALA A 31 -4.81 24.62 -2.64
C ALA A 31 -4.44 23.32 -3.38
N LYS A 32 -5.44 22.59 -3.88
CA LYS A 32 -5.22 21.39 -4.69
C LYS A 32 -4.45 21.70 -5.98
N LEU A 33 -4.83 22.77 -6.69
CA LEU A 33 -4.12 23.18 -7.90
C LEU A 33 -2.68 23.61 -7.63
N ARG A 34 -2.42 24.35 -6.54
CA ARG A 34 -1.07 24.69 -6.14
C ARG A 34 -0.23 23.46 -5.85
N TYR A 35 -0.82 22.46 -5.19
CA TYR A 35 -0.16 21.20 -4.88
C TYR A 35 0.20 20.40 -6.14
N VAL A 36 -0.74 20.28 -7.09
CA VAL A 36 -0.48 19.63 -8.39
C VAL A 36 0.68 20.31 -9.12
N LYS A 37 0.75 21.66 -9.11
CA LYS A 37 1.90 22.39 -9.67
C LYS A 37 3.21 22.09 -8.94
N GLY A 38 3.17 21.92 -7.62
CA GLY A 38 4.33 21.48 -6.83
C GLY A 38 4.81 20.08 -7.24
N LEU A 39 3.90 19.13 -7.40
CA LEU A 39 4.21 17.77 -7.89
C LEU A 39 4.84 17.82 -9.30
N MET A 40 4.33 18.65 -10.20
CA MET A 40 4.90 18.81 -11.54
C MET A 40 6.34 19.36 -11.47
N ALA A 41 6.61 20.35 -10.62
CA ALA A 41 7.97 20.86 -10.43
C ALA A 41 8.91 19.78 -9.86
N GLU A 42 8.44 18.97 -8.93
CA GLU A 42 9.18 17.84 -8.37
C GLU A 42 9.49 16.78 -9.44
N MET A 43 8.52 16.40 -10.30
CA MET A 43 8.72 15.50 -11.43
C MET A 43 9.78 16.02 -12.42
N ILE A 44 9.70 17.29 -12.77
CA ILE A 44 10.68 17.93 -13.68
C ILE A 44 12.09 17.89 -13.08
N PHE A 45 12.22 18.07 -11.77
CA PHE A 45 13.51 17.97 -11.08
C PHE A 45 14.07 16.54 -11.11
N TYR A 46 13.24 15.53 -10.78
CA TYR A 46 13.72 14.16 -10.71
C TYR A 46 13.90 13.48 -12.07
N GLY A 47 13.19 13.91 -13.11
CA GLY A 47 13.26 13.29 -14.43
C GLY A 47 14.68 13.08 -14.96
N PRO A 48 15.54 14.12 -15.07
CA PRO A 48 16.92 13.97 -15.50
C PRO A 48 17.77 13.05 -14.60
N LEU A 49 17.49 13.03 -13.29
CA LEU A 49 18.22 12.22 -12.31
C LEU A 49 17.86 10.74 -12.44
N MET A 50 16.65 10.43 -12.91
CA MET A 50 16.14 9.05 -13.09
C MET A 50 16.32 8.50 -14.50
N LYS A 51 17.05 9.16 -15.41
CA LYS A 51 17.25 8.75 -16.82
C LYS A 51 17.81 7.32 -17.02
N ASN A 52 18.47 6.77 -16.02
CA ASN A 52 19.03 5.41 -16.07
C ASN A 52 18.05 4.34 -15.54
N TYR A 53 16.87 4.75 -15.14
CA TYR A 53 15.80 3.86 -14.68
C TYR A 53 14.72 3.69 -15.74
N GLN A 54 13.95 2.61 -15.61
CA GLN A 54 12.69 2.38 -16.32
C GLN A 54 11.57 2.17 -15.29
N VAL A 55 10.46 2.88 -15.46
CA VAL A 55 9.35 2.83 -14.52
C VAL A 55 8.49 1.61 -14.80
N SER A 56 8.41 0.68 -13.85
CA SER A 56 7.64 -0.55 -13.92
C SER A 56 6.24 -0.40 -13.32
N SER A 57 6.07 0.54 -12.39
CA SER A 57 4.75 0.86 -11.82
C SER A 57 4.65 2.32 -11.39
N VAL A 58 3.42 2.85 -11.45
CA VAL A 58 3.03 4.15 -10.88
C VAL A 58 1.84 3.92 -9.97
N TYR A 59 1.89 4.42 -8.75
CA TYR A 59 0.80 4.31 -7.80
C TYR A 59 0.39 5.69 -7.27
N ILE A 60 -0.84 6.10 -7.56
CA ILE A 60 -1.40 7.36 -7.11
C ILE A 60 -2.29 7.07 -5.90
N GLY A 61 -1.81 7.42 -4.70
CA GLY A 61 -2.45 7.07 -3.43
C GLY A 61 -2.44 8.19 -2.41
N GLY A 62 -2.77 7.83 -1.15
CA GLY A 62 -2.68 8.72 0.01
C GLY A 62 -4.02 9.02 0.67
N GLY A 63 -4.58 10.20 0.45
CA GLY A 63 -5.91 10.55 0.95
C GLY A 63 -7.02 9.93 0.10
N THR A 64 -7.44 10.62 -0.92
CA THR A 64 -8.42 10.15 -1.90
C THR A 64 -8.11 10.78 -3.26
N PRO A 65 -7.21 10.21 -4.06
CA PRO A 65 -6.84 10.76 -5.36
C PRO A 65 -8.04 11.03 -6.28
N SER A 66 -9.06 10.16 -6.23
CA SER A 66 -10.30 10.36 -6.99
C SER A 66 -11.18 11.53 -6.52
N SER A 67 -10.82 12.22 -5.44
CA SER A 67 -11.54 13.40 -4.97
C SER A 67 -11.15 14.70 -5.72
N ILE A 68 -10.01 14.70 -6.41
CA ILE A 68 -9.57 15.85 -7.19
C ILE A 68 -10.14 15.81 -8.63
N ASP A 69 -10.01 16.92 -9.33
CA ASP A 69 -10.45 17.04 -10.73
C ASP A 69 -9.65 16.06 -11.63
N GLU A 70 -10.33 15.32 -12.48
CA GLU A 70 -9.72 14.35 -13.39
C GLU A 70 -8.70 14.96 -14.35
N ARG A 71 -8.85 16.25 -14.70
CA ARG A 71 -7.89 16.98 -15.54
C ARG A 71 -6.53 17.13 -14.86
N TRP A 72 -6.51 17.22 -13.52
CA TRP A 72 -5.27 17.28 -12.77
C TRP A 72 -4.58 15.92 -12.67
N ILE A 73 -5.35 14.84 -12.53
CA ILE A 73 -4.80 13.48 -12.62
C ILE A 73 -4.22 13.23 -14.02
N ALA A 74 -4.94 13.64 -15.08
CA ALA A 74 -4.43 13.52 -16.45
C ALA A 74 -3.13 14.32 -16.66
N ALA A 75 -3.06 15.55 -16.16
CA ALA A 75 -1.85 16.38 -16.23
C ALA A 75 -0.68 15.77 -15.45
N LEU A 76 -0.92 15.19 -14.26
CA LEU A 76 0.12 14.49 -13.52
C LEU A 76 0.65 13.27 -14.30
N MET A 77 -0.24 12.52 -14.95
CA MET A 77 0.19 11.37 -15.76
C MET A 77 0.95 11.80 -17.01
N GLU A 78 0.55 12.89 -17.68
CA GLU A 78 1.34 13.51 -18.75
C GLU A 78 2.75 13.88 -18.27
N GLY A 79 2.87 14.53 -17.10
CA GLY A 79 4.15 14.82 -16.47
C GLY A 79 4.98 13.57 -16.15
N VAL A 80 4.36 12.46 -15.72
CA VAL A 80 5.04 11.19 -15.51
C VAL A 80 5.62 10.65 -16.83
N PHE A 81 4.84 10.65 -17.92
CA PHE A 81 5.33 10.17 -19.23
C PHE A 81 6.38 11.08 -19.85
N ASP A 82 6.31 12.39 -19.62
CA ASP A 82 7.28 13.34 -20.14
C ASP A 82 8.61 13.30 -19.38
N CYS A 83 8.57 13.07 -18.06
CA CYS A 83 9.76 13.13 -17.20
C CYS A 83 10.46 11.78 -17.04
N PHE A 84 9.75 10.65 -17.15
CA PHE A 84 10.27 9.34 -16.81
C PHE A 84 10.12 8.34 -17.96
N ASN A 85 11.03 7.37 -18.03
CA ASN A 85 10.97 6.28 -19.01
C ASN A 85 10.00 5.19 -18.53
N VAL A 86 8.70 5.38 -18.78
CA VAL A 86 7.66 4.44 -18.36
C VAL A 86 7.58 3.25 -19.32
N LEU A 87 7.61 2.04 -18.78
CA LEU A 87 7.48 0.83 -19.57
C LEU A 87 6.09 0.73 -20.22
N PRO A 88 5.97 0.21 -21.46
CA PRO A 88 4.67 0.10 -22.13
C PRO A 88 3.64 -0.78 -21.38
N ASP A 89 4.12 -1.71 -20.54
CA ASP A 89 3.32 -2.60 -19.72
C ASP A 89 3.33 -2.21 -18.22
N ALA A 90 3.73 -0.98 -17.90
CA ALA A 90 3.75 -0.49 -16.53
C ALA A 90 2.37 -0.62 -15.88
N GLU A 91 2.33 -1.06 -14.61
CA GLU A 91 1.11 -0.99 -13.81
C GLU A 91 0.89 0.45 -13.34
N ILE A 92 -0.24 1.05 -13.69
CA ILE A 92 -0.57 2.41 -13.27
C ILE A 92 -1.87 2.35 -12.46
N SER A 93 -1.73 2.50 -11.15
CA SER A 93 -2.80 2.36 -10.17
C SER A 93 -3.26 3.71 -9.64
N ILE A 94 -4.57 3.83 -9.36
CA ILE A 94 -5.13 4.97 -8.63
C ILE A 94 -6.09 4.49 -7.53
N GLU A 95 -5.96 5.10 -6.35
CA GLU A 95 -6.91 4.89 -5.25
C GLU A 95 -8.18 5.71 -5.45
N CYS A 96 -9.31 5.03 -5.25
CA CYS A 96 -10.62 5.59 -5.48
C CYS A 96 -11.52 5.40 -4.25
N ASN A 97 -12.30 6.43 -3.94
CA ASN A 97 -13.35 6.31 -2.96
C ASN A 97 -14.72 6.19 -3.68
N PRO A 98 -15.56 5.20 -3.35
CA PRO A 98 -16.91 5.15 -3.86
C PRO A 98 -17.66 6.48 -3.63
N GLY A 99 -18.46 6.90 -4.61
CA GLY A 99 -19.13 8.22 -4.57
C GLY A 99 -18.31 9.39 -5.13
N THR A 100 -17.00 9.20 -5.40
CA THR A 100 -16.18 10.21 -6.09
C THR A 100 -15.95 9.90 -7.57
N LEU A 101 -16.41 8.74 -8.04
CA LEU A 101 -16.24 8.26 -9.41
C LEU A 101 -17.45 8.63 -10.27
N SER A 102 -17.18 9.14 -11.45
CA SER A 102 -18.13 9.34 -12.55
C SER A 102 -17.65 8.65 -13.81
N ARG A 103 -18.51 8.55 -14.81
CA ARG A 103 -18.13 7.98 -16.12
C ARG A 103 -17.05 8.80 -16.78
N GLU A 104 -17.14 10.11 -16.69
CA GLU A 104 -16.17 11.08 -17.24
C GLU A 104 -14.80 10.91 -16.60
N LYS A 105 -14.74 10.83 -15.25
CA LYS A 105 -13.49 10.56 -14.52
C LYS A 105 -12.84 9.24 -14.92
N LEU A 106 -13.61 8.16 -14.98
CA LEU A 106 -13.10 6.84 -15.32
C LEU A 106 -12.58 6.79 -16.77
N LEU A 107 -13.22 7.49 -17.70
CA LEU A 107 -12.72 7.64 -19.07
C LEU A 107 -11.42 8.43 -19.09
N ALA A 108 -11.36 9.59 -18.41
CA ALA A 108 -10.16 10.40 -18.30
C ALA A 108 -8.98 9.63 -17.71
N TYR A 109 -9.22 8.81 -16.68
CA TYR A 109 -8.19 7.95 -16.08
C TYR A 109 -7.64 6.92 -17.07
N ARG A 110 -8.53 6.25 -17.83
CA ARG A 110 -8.10 5.32 -18.88
C ARG A 110 -7.29 6.00 -19.97
N ASP A 111 -7.76 7.16 -20.44
CA ASP A 111 -7.10 7.92 -21.48
C ASP A 111 -5.73 8.45 -21.01
N ALA A 112 -5.59 8.73 -19.70
CA ALA A 112 -4.33 9.06 -19.04
C ALA A 112 -3.41 7.84 -18.79
N GLY A 113 -3.78 6.63 -19.25
CA GLY A 113 -2.97 5.43 -19.13
C GLY A 113 -3.15 4.64 -17.83
N ILE A 114 -4.04 5.07 -16.92
CA ILE A 114 -4.33 4.32 -15.68
C ILE A 114 -5.02 3.00 -16.05
N ASN A 115 -4.46 1.87 -15.58
CA ASN A 115 -4.91 0.53 -15.94
C ASN A 115 -5.37 -0.32 -14.75
N ARG A 116 -5.19 0.16 -13.51
CA ARG A 116 -5.63 -0.48 -12.27
C ARG A 116 -6.34 0.51 -11.35
N LEU A 117 -7.48 0.10 -10.77
CA LEU A 117 -8.19 0.85 -9.74
C LEU A 117 -8.11 0.13 -8.40
N SER A 118 -7.88 0.87 -7.30
CA SER A 118 -8.06 0.39 -5.93
C SER A 118 -9.26 1.11 -5.32
N ILE A 119 -10.35 0.39 -5.02
CA ILE A 119 -11.58 1.00 -4.55
C ILE A 119 -11.78 0.69 -3.06
N GLY A 120 -11.69 1.71 -2.22
CA GLY A 120 -11.81 1.62 -0.78
C GLY A 120 -13.27 1.42 -0.33
N LEU A 121 -13.79 0.20 -0.35
CA LEU A 121 -15.13 -0.14 0.16
C LEU A 121 -15.14 -0.23 1.69
N GLN A 122 -14.23 -0.99 2.27
CA GLN A 122 -14.07 -1.34 3.68
C GLN A 122 -15.11 -2.33 4.22
N SER A 123 -16.40 -2.12 4.00
CA SER A 123 -17.47 -3.04 4.39
C SER A 123 -18.66 -2.96 3.43
N ALA A 124 -19.39 -4.07 3.26
CA ALA A 124 -20.68 -4.11 2.56
C ALA A 124 -21.88 -3.96 3.51
N ASN A 125 -21.65 -3.47 4.74
CA ASN A 125 -22.66 -3.13 5.73
C ASN A 125 -22.66 -1.60 5.94
N ASN A 126 -23.78 -0.95 5.63
CA ASN A 126 -23.90 0.51 5.71
C ASN A 126 -23.75 1.06 7.13
N ASP A 127 -24.12 0.29 8.17
CA ASP A 127 -23.93 0.72 9.56
C ASP A 127 -22.46 0.69 9.98
N GLU A 128 -21.68 -0.28 9.47
CA GLU A 128 -20.24 -0.33 9.65
C GLU A 128 -19.56 0.83 8.92
N LEU A 129 -19.93 1.10 7.66
CA LEU A 129 -19.43 2.25 6.90
C LEU A 129 -19.68 3.57 7.62
N LYS A 130 -20.87 3.73 8.19
CA LYS A 130 -21.23 4.92 8.96
C LYS A 130 -20.39 5.07 10.23
N ARG A 131 -20.11 3.96 10.95
CA ARG A 131 -19.21 3.96 12.12
C ARG A 131 -17.79 4.35 11.75
N LEU A 132 -17.29 3.89 10.60
CA LEU A 132 -15.99 4.24 10.05
C LEU A 132 -15.89 5.72 9.61
N GLY A 133 -17.00 6.46 9.59
CA GLY A 133 -17.04 7.83 9.06
C GLY A 133 -17.02 7.88 7.52
N ARG A 134 -17.33 6.77 6.83
CA ARG A 134 -17.41 6.73 5.37
C ARG A 134 -18.64 7.49 4.89
N ILE A 135 -18.48 8.19 3.76
CA ILE A 135 -19.52 9.04 3.16
C ILE A 135 -20.34 8.33 2.08
N HIS A 136 -19.96 7.10 1.72
CA HIS A 136 -20.64 6.29 0.71
C HIS A 136 -21.41 5.13 1.32
N THR A 137 -22.33 4.54 0.55
CA THR A 137 -23.02 3.29 0.85
C THR A 137 -22.53 2.15 0.00
N PHE A 138 -22.88 0.91 0.38
CA PHE A 138 -22.56 -0.28 -0.42
C PHE A 138 -23.19 -0.21 -1.82
N GLU A 139 -24.41 0.32 -1.95
CA GLU A 139 -25.09 0.46 -3.24
C GLU A 139 -24.36 1.44 -4.17
N GLN A 140 -23.85 2.53 -3.63
CA GLN A 140 -23.01 3.48 -4.38
C GLN A 140 -21.69 2.82 -4.83
N PHE A 141 -21.08 2.00 -3.97
CA PHE A 141 -19.91 1.22 -4.36
C PHE A 141 -20.22 0.28 -5.52
N VAL A 142 -21.31 -0.50 -5.46
CA VAL A 142 -21.70 -1.43 -6.54
C VAL A 142 -21.89 -0.66 -7.84
N THR A 143 -22.62 0.46 -7.81
CA THR A 143 -22.82 1.31 -8.99
C THR A 143 -21.48 1.78 -9.59
N ASN A 144 -20.55 2.25 -8.76
CA ASN A 144 -19.25 2.72 -9.23
C ASN A 144 -18.35 1.57 -9.74
N TYR A 145 -18.41 0.40 -9.10
CA TYR A 145 -17.70 -0.78 -9.53
C TYR A 145 -18.18 -1.25 -10.92
N GLU A 146 -19.49 -1.37 -11.12
CA GLU A 146 -20.10 -1.72 -12.41
C GLU A 146 -19.76 -0.68 -13.49
N LEU A 147 -19.79 0.61 -13.12
CA LEU A 147 -19.41 1.69 -14.02
C LEU A 147 -17.96 1.55 -14.48
N ALA A 148 -17.03 1.25 -13.56
CA ALA A 148 -15.62 1.02 -13.87
C ALA A 148 -15.44 -0.18 -14.82
N ARG A 149 -16.18 -1.29 -14.58
CA ARG A 149 -16.20 -2.45 -15.50
C ARG A 149 -16.74 -2.06 -16.89
N ASN A 150 -17.83 -1.32 -16.96
CA ASN A 150 -18.45 -0.88 -18.21
C ASN A 150 -17.56 0.07 -19.00
N VAL A 151 -16.77 0.91 -18.35
CA VAL A 151 -15.76 1.75 -18.98
C VAL A 151 -14.56 0.91 -19.46
N GLY A 152 -14.37 -0.31 -18.96
CA GLY A 152 -13.39 -1.30 -19.45
C GLY A 152 -12.17 -1.51 -18.56
N PHE A 153 -12.21 -1.11 -17.29
CA PHE A 153 -11.17 -1.51 -16.34
C PHE A 153 -11.22 -3.02 -16.08
N LYS A 154 -10.08 -3.68 -16.31
CA LYS A 154 -9.92 -5.14 -16.16
C LYS A 154 -9.17 -5.52 -14.89
N ASN A 155 -8.51 -4.58 -14.23
CA ASN A 155 -7.82 -4.81 -12.95
C ASN A 155 -8.40 -3.86 -11.90
N ILE A 156 -9.29 -4.41 -11.06
CA ILE A 156 -9.95 -3.67 -9.98
C ILE A 156 -9.70 -4.39 -8.67
N ASN A 157 -9.06 -3.67 -7.76
CA ASN A 157 -8.95 -4.06 -6.35
C ASN A 157 -10.13 -3.51 -5.54
N VAL A 158 -10.55 -4.28 -4.54
CA VAL A 158 -11.51 -3.87 -3.52
C VAL A 158 -10.86 -4.01 -2.15
N ASP A 159 -10.77 -2.89 -1.42
CA ASP A 159 -10.24 -2.89 -0.06
C ASP A 159 -11.34 -3.24 0.94
N LEU A 160 -11.08 -4.20 1.81
CA LEU A 160 -11.94 -4.66 2.88
C LEU A 160 -11.24 -4.54 4.22
N MET A 161 -12.02 -4.23 5.24
CA MET A 161 -11.56 -4.24 6.62
C MET A 161 -12.36 -5.24 7.45
N TYR A 162 -11.67 -5.95 8.35
CA TYR A 162 -12.29 -6.77 9.39
C TYR A 162 -11.84 -6.31 10.77
N GLY A 163 -12.48 -6.85 11.81
CA GLY A 163 -12.18 -6.41 13.16
C GLY A 163 -12.75 -5.03 13.49
N LEU A 164 -13.82 -4.63 12.80
CA LEU A 164 -14.47 -3.33 13.05
C LEU A 164 -15.19 -3.33 14.40
N PRO A 165 -15.33 -2.16 15.06
CA PRO A 165 -16.03 -2.09 16.34
C PRO A 165 -17.44 -2.67 16.28
N GLY A 166 -17.72 -3.68 17.10
CA GLY A 166 -18.99 -4.41 17.14
C GLY A 166 -19.29 -5.26 15.91
N GLN A 167 -18.28 -5.57 15.10
CA GLN A 167 -18.41 -6.47 13.95
C GLN A 167 -18.32 -7.93 14.42
N SER A 168 -19.28 -8.76 14.07
CA SER A 168 -19.20 -10.20 14.25
C SER A 168 -18.56 -10.89 13.04
N ALA A 169 -18.01 -12.09 13.22
CA ALA A 169 -17.49 -12.90 12.13
C ALA A 169 -18.55 -13.16 11.04
N SER A 170 -19.82 -13.33 11.40
CA SER A 170 -20.90 -13.50 10.42
C SER A 170 -21.16 -12.24 9.58
N GLN A 171 -21.03 -11.04 10.16
CA GLN A 171 -21.16 -9.76 9.42
C GLN A 171 -19.98 -9.56 8.47
N TYR A 172 -18.76 -9.84 8.91
CA TYR A 172 -17.60 -9.84 8.02
C TYR A 172 -17.77 -10.82 6.86
N MET A 173 -18.16 -12.06 7.13
CA MET A 173 -18.39 -13.08 6.10
C MET A 173 -19.54 -12.71 5.15
N ALA A 174 -20.55 -11.99 5.61
CA ALA A 174 -21.57 -11.44 4.73
C ALA A 174 -21.00 -10.41 3.74
N THR A 175 -20.06 -9.56 4.20
CA THR A 175 -19.29 -8.65 3.33
C THR A 175 -18.44 -9.43 2.33
N VAL A 176 -17.62 -10.38 2.79
CA VAL A 176 -16.77 -11.23 1.93
C VAL A 176 -17.58 -11.90 0.81
N ASN A 177 -18.71 -12.52 1.17
CA ASN A 177 -19.57 -13.22 0.20
C ASN A 177 -20.20 -12.27 -0.83
N LYS A 178 -20.55 -11.03 -0.44
CA LYS A 178 -21.07 -10.03 -1.40
C LYS A 178 -19.98 -9.63 -2.40
N ILE A 179 -18.74 -9.44 -1.94
CA ILE A 179 -17.63 -9.00 -2.79
C ILE A 179 -17.15 -10.11 -3.72
N ILE A 180 -17.05 -11.35 -3.26
CA ILE A 180 -16.73 -12.50 -4.13
C ILE A 180 -17.70 -12.58 -5.31
N ARG A 181 -19.00 -12.31 -5.10
CA ARG A 181 -20.02 -12.33 -6.18
C ARG A 181 -19.84 -11.24 -7.23
N LEU A 182 -19.13 -10.15 -6.92
CA LEU A 182 -18.80 -9.11 -7.89
C LEU A 182 -17.56 -9.47 -8.74
N HIS A 183 -16.86 -10.55 -8.38
CA HIS A 183 -15.68 -11.06 -9.08
C HIS A 183 -14.59 -10.02 -9.33
N PRO A 184 -14.13 -9.23 -8.31
CA PRO A 184 -12.99 -8.36 -8.49
C PRO A 184 -11.75 -9.15 -8.93
N ASP A 185 -10.73 -8.47 -9.41
CA ASP A 185 -9.50 -9.13 -9.84
C ASP A 185 -8.52 -9.26 -8.68
N HIS A 186 -8.66 -8.37 -7.71
CA HIS A 186 -7.83 -8.26 -6.53
C HIS A 186 -8.69 -7.87 -5.31
N ILE A 187 -8.31 -8.36 -4.13
CA ILE A 187 -8.94 -8.02 -2.84
C ILE A 187 -7.82 -7.75 -1.85
N SER A 188 -7.85 -6.58 -1.21
CA SER A 188 -7.06 -6.28 -0.02
C SER A 188 -7.96 -6.48 1.20
N ALA A 189 -7.57 -7.35 2.13
CA ALA A 189 -8.33 -7.59 3.35
C ALA A 189 -7.38 -7.48 4.57
N TYR A 190 -7.62 -6.49 5.40
CA TYR A 190 -6.76 -6.19 6.56
C TYR A 190 -7.59 -5.89 7.80
N SER A 191 -7.03 -6.23 8.98
CA SER A 191 -7.65 -5.90 10.25
C SER A 191 -7.61 -4.39 10.51
N LEU A 192 -8.60 -3.89 11.21
CA LEU A 192 -8.57 -2.53 11.74
C LEU A 192 -7.41 -2.41 12.75
N ILE A 193 -6.52 -1.47 12.49
CA ILE A 193 -5.52 -1.02 13.48
C ILE A 193 -5.98 0.35 13.99
N VAL A 194 -6.05 0.49 15.30
CA VAL A 194 -6.46 1.74 15.95
C VAL A 194 -5.22 2.56 16.28
N GLU A 195 -4.91 3.53 15.43
CA GLU A 195 -3.71 4.35 15.52
C GLU A 195 -3.89 5.57 16.42
N LYS A 196 -2.83 5.89 17.20
CA LYS A 196 -2.79 7.11 18.03
C LYS A 196 -2.99 8.37 17.18
N GLY A 197 -3.75 9.32 17.69
CA GLY A 197 -4.06 10.56 16.98
C GLY A 197 -5.32 10.47 16.09
N THR A 198 -5.96 9.31 16.00
CA THR A 198 -7.24 9.15 15.30
C THR A 198 -8.42 9.30 16.26
N PRO A 199 -9.61 9.70 15.78
CA PRO A 199 -10.84 9.69 16.61
C PRO A 199 -11.14 8.28 17.16
N PHE A 200 -10.84 7.22 16.44
CA PHE A 200 -11.02 5.85 16.93
C PHE A 200 -10.13 5.54 18.12
N TYR A 201 -8.90 6.04 18.15
CA TYR A 201 -8.03 5.86 19.32
C TYR A 201 -8.67 6.46 20.58
N GLU A 202 -9.16 7.69 20.51
CA GLU A 202 -9.79 8.32 21.64
C GLU A 202 -11.06 7.58 22.13
N LYS A 203 -11.79 6.96 21.19
CA LYS A 203 -13.01 6.22 21.48
C LYS A 203 -12.75 4.80 22.02
N TYR A 204 -11.73 4.11 21.52
CA TYR A 204 -11.50 2.68 21.78
C TYR A 204 -10.20 2.37 22.54
N LYS A 205 -9.45 3.36 23.01
CA LYS A 205 -8.17 3.17 23.71
C LYS A 205 -8.25 2.24 24.94
N PHE A 206 -9.40 2.19 25.62
CA PHE A 206 -9.58 1.27 26.74
C PHE A 206 -9.71 -0.19 26.29
N ASP A 207 -10.35 -0.43 25.16
CA ASP A 207 -10.42 -1.77 24.58
C ASP A 207 -9.04 -2.24 24.11
N MET A 208 -8.21 -1.35 23.55
CA MET A 208 -6.83 -1.67 23.18
C MET A 208 -5.99 -2.11 24.39
N VAL A 209 -6.10 -1.36 25.51
CA VAL A 209 -5.41 -1.75 26.76
C VAL A 209 -5.89 -3.10 27.28
N ARG A 210 -7.19 -3.39 27.14
CA ARG A 210 -7.75 -4.69 27.51
C ARG A 210 -7.24 -5.81 26.61
N GLN A 211 -7.18 -5.59 25.28
CA GLN A 211 -6.60 -6.56 24.35
C GLN A 211 -5.13 -6.88 24.69
N GLU A 212 -4.30 -5.86 24.91
CA GLU A 212 -2.90 -6.03 25.31
C GLU A 212 -2.75 -6.81 26.63
N ALA A 213 -3.72 -6.69 27.53
CA ALA A 213 -3.78 -7.40 28.80
C ALA A 213 -4.43 -8.80 28.70
N GLY A 214 -4.85 -9.26 27.52
CA GLY A 214 -5.58 -10.51 27.33
C GLY A 214 -6.97 -10.51 27.99
N MET A 215 -7.57 -9.34 28.15
CA MET A 215 -8.89 -9.18 28.78
C MET A 215 -9.98 -8.99 27.71
N GLY A 216 -11.20 -9.42 28.02
CA GLY A 216 -12.36 -9.19 27.13
C GLY A 216 -12.59 -7.70 26.87
N THR A 217 -12.90 -7.36 25.63
CA THR A 217 -13.18 -6.01 25.13
C THR A 217 -14.68 -5.72 25.15
N GLU A 218 -15.07 -4.46 25.00
CA GLU A 218 -16.46 -4.05 24.93
C GLU A 218 -16.94 -3.84 23.50
N PHE A 219 -16.09 -3.26 22.66
CA PHE A 219 -16.43 -2.85 21.29
C PHE A 219 -15.57 -3.50 20.23
N LEU A 220 -14.26 -3.63 20.48
CA LEU A 220 -13.34 -4.25 19.53
C LEU A 220 -13.38 -5.78 19.66
N PRO A 221 -13.29 -6.52 18.56
CA PRO A 221 -13.12 -7.97 18.63
C PRO A 221 -11.83 -8.33 19.40
N ASP A 222 -11.86 -9.44 20.12
CA ASP A 222 -10.64 -9.99 20.73
C ASP A 222 -9.73 -10.68 19.69
N GLU A 223 -8.55 -11.15 20.13
CA GLU A 223 -7.57 -11.79 19.24
C GLU A 223 -8.10 -13.08 18.60
N ASP A 224 -8.87 -13.88 19.32
CA ASP A 224 -9.45 -15.12 18.80
C ASP A 224 -10.53 -14.80 17.74
N GLU A 225 -11.37 -13.81 17.98
CA GLU A 225 -12.38 -13.36 17.01
C GLU A 225 -11.70 -12.78 15.75
N LEU A 226 -10.63 -11.99 15.89
CA LEU A 226 -9.84 -11.48 14.77
C LEU A 226 -9.22 -12.61 13.95
N TYR A 227 -8.64 -13.60 14.62
CA TYR A 227 -8.07 -14.78 13.98
C TYR A 227 -9.13 -15.58 13.20
N ASP A 228 -10.28 -15.80 13.80
CA ASP A 228 -11.38 -16.53 13.16
C ASP A 228 -11.90 -15.77 11.93
N MET A 229 -12.03 -14.44 12.00
CA MET A 229 -12.41 -13.61 10.84
C MET A 229 -11.37 -13.73 9.72
N GLU A 230 -10.09 -13.60 10.04
CA GLU A 230 -9.01 -13.72 9.08
C GLU A 230 -9.03 -15.07 8.36
N LYS A 231 -9.05 -16.18 9.12
CA LYS A 231 -9.02 -17.53 8.55
C LYS A 231 -10.28 -17.85 7.74
N ALA A 232 -11.45 -17.40 8.20
CA ALA A 232 -12.69 -17.58 7.45
C ALA A 232 -12.66 -16.80 6.12
N GLY A 233 -12.21 -15.54 6.15
CA GLY A 233 -12.06 -14.70 4.95
C GLY A 233 -11.05 -15.30 3.97
N GLN A 234 -9.86 -15.66 4.46
CA GLN A 234 -8.81 -16.30 3.68
C GLN A 234 -9.33 -17.56 2.94
N LYS A 235 -10.00 -18.46 3.70
CA LYS A 235 -10.59 -19.66 3.12
C LYS A 235 -11.59 -19.33 2.03
N ALA A 236 -12.50 -18.38 2.26
CA ALA A 236 -13.52 -18.02 1.30
C ALA A 236 -12.93 -17.42 0.01
N PHE A 237 -11.89 -16.58 0.12
CA PHE A 237 -11.18 -16.04 -1.05
C PHE A 237 -10.48 -17.15 -1.83
N MET A 238 -9.81 -18.07 -1.15
CA MET A 238 -9.13 -19.20 -1.80
C MET A 238 -10.14 -20.14 -2.51
N ASP A 239 -11.26 -20.45 -1.87
CA ASP A 239 -12.34 -21.27 -2.44
C ASP A 239 -12.98 -20.59 -3.67
N ALA A 240 -12.95 -19.24 -3.73
CA ALA A 240 -13.39 -18.44 -4.87
C ALA A 240 -12.31 -18.26 -5.97
N GLY A 241 -11.14 -18.90 -5.83
CA GLY A 241 -10.07 -18.91 -6.83
C GLY A 241 -9.06 -17.77 -6.74
N TYR A 242 -9.08 -16.97 -5.66
CA TYR A 242 -8.03 -16.01 -5.39
C TYR A 242 -6.82 -16.70 -4.74
N ARG A 243 -5.64 -16.16 -4.96
CA ARG A 243 -4.41 -16.58 -4.28
C ARG A 243 -3.94 -15.46 -3.39
N GLN A 244 -3.70 -15.76 -2.13
CA GLN A 244 -2.95 -14.86 -1.27
C GLN A 244 -1.51 -14.84 -1.76
N TYR A 245 -0.96 -13.68 -2.11
CA TYR A 245 0.43 -13.56 -2.57
C TYR A 245 1.33 -12.85 -1.55
N GLU A 246 0.73 -12.09 -0.63
CA GLU A 246 1.38 -11.49 0.53
C GLU A 246 0.36 -11.38 1.70
N THR A 247 0.76 -10.81 2.82
CA THR A 247 0.04 -10.86 4.10
C THR A 247 -1.46 -10.48 4.01
N SER A 248 -1.80 -9.42 3.28
CA SER A 248 -3.17 -8.86 3.26
C SER A 248 -3.83 -8.90 1.89
N ASN A 249 -3.11 -9.33 0.84
CA ASN A 249 -3.56 -9.18 -0.52
C ASN A 249 -3.80 -10.51 -1.23
N TYR A 250 -4.95 -10.59 -1.89
CA TYR A 250 -5.46 -11.74 -2.63
C TYR A 250 -5.72 -11.33 -4.08
N ALA A 251 -5.26 -12.10 -5.03
CA ALA A 251 -5.42 -11.79 -6.44
C ALA A 251 -5.80 -13.03 -7.26
N LYS A 252 -6.48 -12.82 -8.37
CA LYS A 252 -6.51 -13.77 -9.47
C LYS A 252 -5.13 -13.81 -10.12
N ARG A 253 -4.74 -14.94 -10.69
CA ARG A 253 -3.42 -15.12 -11.29
C ARG A 253 -3.11 -14.02 -12.31
N GLY A 254 -1.99 -13.33 -12.14
CA GLY A 254 -1.51 -12.23 -12.99
C GLY A 254 -2.18 -10.87 -12.70
N MET A 255 -2.94 -10.77 -11.58
CA MET A 255 -3.58 -9.54 -11.13
C MET A 255 -3.01 -9.05 -9.78
N GLU A 256 -1.88 -9.64 -9.35
CA GLU A 256 -1.13 -9.19 -8.18
C GLU A 256 -0.69 -7.73 -8.38
N CYS A 257 -0.72 -6.92 -7.31
CA CYS A 257 -0.26 -5.53 -7.38
C CYS A 257 1.27 -5.49 -7.47
N ARG A 258 1.78 -5.13 -8.65
CA ARG A 258 3.24 -5.09 -8.90
C ARG A 258 3.94 -4.04 -8.02
N HIS A 259 3.29 -2.92 -7.80
CA HIS A 259 3.82 -1.87 -6.93
C HIS A 259 4.02 -2.35 -5.48
N ASN A 260 3.03 -3.09 -4.90
CA ASN A 260 3.19 -3.65 -3.56
C ASN A 260 4.30 -4.72 -3.50
N ILE A 261 4.39 -5.57 -4.54
CA ILE A 261 5.46 -6.56 -4.64
C ILE A 261 6.83 -5.88 -4.66
N GLY A 262 6.97 -4.76 -5.34
CA GLY A 262 8.21 -4.01 -5.39
C GLY A 262 8.68 -3.56 -4.01
N TYR A 263 7.80 -3.07 -3.15
CA TYR A 263 8.14 -2.76 -1.76
C TYR A 263 8.66 -3.98 -0.99
N TRP A 264 7.99 -5.13 -1.15
CA TRP A 264 8.40 -6.37 -0.47
C TRP A 264 9.69 -6.98 -1.01
N THR A 265 10.03 -6.69 -2.25
CA THR A 265 11.27 -7.15 -2.89
C THR A 265 12.40 -6.11 -2.87
N ARG A 266 12.22 -4.98 -2.17
CA ARG A 266 13.19 -3.87 -2.11
C ARG A 266 13.54 -3.27 -3.48
N ALA A 267 12.57 -3.14 -4.38
CA ALA A 267 12.76 -2.36 -5.60
C ALA A 267 13.09 -0.89 -5.25
N ASP A 268 13.87 -0.22 -6.09
CA ASP A 268 14.04 1.23 -5.98
C ASP A 268 12.68 1.91 -6.25
N TYR A 269 12.28 2.84 -5.38
CA TYR A 269 11.05 3.61 -5.56
C TYR A 269 11.25 5.08 -5.25
N LEU A 270 10.56 5.94 -6.02
CA LEU A 270 10.55 7.39 -5.88
C LEU A 270 9.16 7.83 -5.40
N GLY A 271 9.09 8.42 -4.21
CA GLY A 271 7.88 9.04 -3.68
C GLY A 271 7.85 10.52 -4.00
N LEU A 272 6.74 10.98 -4.60
CA LEU A 272 6.47 12.37 -4.95
C LEU A 272 5.35 12.92 -4.07
N GLY A 273 5.50 14.16 -3.60
CA GLY A 273 4.54 14.85 -2.75
C GLY A 273 4.87 14.82 -1.27
N ILE A 274 4.01 15.48 -0.47
CA ILE A 274 4.22 15.60 0.99
C ILE A 274 4.24 14.23 1.68
N GLY A 275 5.17 14.05 2.61
CA GLY A 275 5.31 12.84 3.40
C GLY A 275 5.67 11.59 2.60
N ALA A 276 5.84 11.68 1.28
CA ALA A 276 6.20 10.53 0.44
C ALA A 276 7.62 10.07 0.74
N ALA A 277 7.78 8.76 0.96
CA ALA A 277 9.08 8.14 1.15
C ALA A 277 9.64 7.62 -0.18
N SER A 278 10.95 7.58 -0.27
CA SER A 278 11.72 7.04 -1.40
C SER A 278 12.80 6.08 -0.92
N LEU A 279 13.16 5.13 -1.76
CA LEU A 279 14.34 4.27 -1.60
C LEU A 279 15.07 4.22 -2.94
N ILE A 280 16.16 4.95 -3.07
CA ILE A 280 16.96 4.99 -4.30
C ILE A 280 18.41 4.59 -3.97
N SER A 281 18.91 3.55 -4.63
CA SER A 281 20.30 3.10 -4.44
C SER A 281 20.68 2.88 -2.97
N ASN A 282 19.76 2.31 -2.17
CA ASN A 282 19.88 2.05 -0.73
C ASN A 282 19.94 3.30 0.15
N VAL A 283 19.52 4.44 -0.34
CA VAL A 283 19.27 5.62 0.49
C VAL A 283 17.76 5.80 0.61
N ARG A 284 17.26 5.76 1.84
CA ARG A 284 15.87 6.06 2.17
C ARG A 284 15.75 7.51 2.57
N TYR A 285 14.79 8.21 2.03
CA TYR A 285 14.49 9.58 2.40
C TYR A 285 12.98 9.86 2.33
N THR A 286 12.55 10.91 3.01
CA THR A 286 11.13 11.27 3.10
C THR A 286 10.98 12.77 2.87
N ASN A 287 9.98 13.15 2.08
CA ASN A 287 9.62 14.55 1.87
C ASN A 287 8.99 15.14 3.15
N THR A 288 9.03 16.47 3.28
CA THR A 288 8.29 17.15 4.36
C THR A 288 6.81 16.80 4.32
N SER A 289 6.19 16.67 5.49
CA SER A 289 4.74 16.46 5.61
C SER A 289 3.93 17.75 5.67
N ASP A 290 4.62 18.92 5.78
CA ASP A 290 3.99 20.23 5.79
C ASP A 290 3.75 20.74 4.38
N MET A 291 2.52 21.12 4.09
CA MET A 291 2.08 21.55 2.76
C MET A 291 2.73 22.86 2.32
N ASP A 292 2.79 23.85 3.20
CA ASP A 292 3.32 25.16 2.87
C ASP A 292 4.84 25.09 2.69
N GLU A 293 5.51 24.34 3.54
CA GLU A 293 6.93 24.06 3.42
C GLU A 293 7.24 23.33 2.12
N TYR A 294 6.48 22.28 1.76
CA TYR A 294 6.62 21.54 0.51
C TYR A 294 6.50 22.48 -0.70
N LEU A 295 5.43 23.27 -0.77
CA LEU A 295 5.21 24.21 -1.86
C LEU A 295 6.27 25.30 -1.96
N SER A 296 6.80 25.75 -0.82
CA SER A 296 7.93 26.68 -0.78
C SER A 296 9.21 26.04 -1.33
N ARG A 297 9.50 24.80 -0.91
CA ARG A 297 10.68 24.05 -1.36
C ARG A 297 10.60 23.71 -2.85
N CYS A 298 9.43 23.33 -3.38
CA CYS A 298 9.22 23.07 -4.81
C CYS A 298 9.52 24.29 -5.69
N ARG A 299 9.26 25.51 -5.20
CA ARG A 299 9.59 26.74 -5.96
C ARG A 299 11.10 26.97 -6.10
N HIS A 300 11.89 26.43 -5.20
CA HIS A 300 13.34 26.58 -5.14
C HIS A 300 14.11 25.27 -5.38
N ILE A 301 13.42 24.27 -5.92
CA ILE A 301 13.98 22.92 -6.05
C ILE A 301 15.22 22.87 -6.94
N HIS A 302 15.29 23.73 -7.95
CA HIS A 302 16.42 23.82 -8.88
C HIS A 302 17.61 24.60 -8.32
N ASP A 303 17.47 25.29 -7.18
CA ASP A 303 18.56 26.07 -6.56
C ASP A 303 19.58 25.19 -5.85
N VAL A 304 19.31 23.89 -5.67
CA VAL A 304 20.12 22.95 -4.85
C VAL A 304 21.07 22.06 -5.66
N GLY A 305 21.17 22.23 -6.97
CA GLY A 305 22.00 21.40 -7.83
C GLY A 305 21.37 20.04 -8.16
N ASP A 306 22.12 19.21 -8.90
CA ASP A 306 21.63 17.96 -9.48
C ASP A 306 21.80 16.73 -8.57
N ASP A 307 21.98 16.92 -7.26
CA ASP A 307 22.09 15.80 -6.31
C ASP A 307 20.70 15.44 -5.76
N ILE A 308 20.26 14.21 -6.08
CA ILE A 308 18.98 13.68 -5.62
C ILE A 308 18.81 13.73 -4.09
N PHE A 309 19.91 13.59 -3.34
CA PHE A 309 19.88 13.57 -1.87
C PHE A 309 20.00 14.96 -1.25
N ASN A 310 20.40 15.94 -2.03
CA ASN A 310 20.46 17.35 -1.63
C ASN A 310 19.21 18.14 -2.04
N ALA A 311 18.19 17.46 -2.59
CA ALA A 311 16.94 18.12 -2.86
C ALA A 311 16.35 18.67 -1.57
N ASN A 312 16.01 19.95 -1.56
CA ASN A 312 15.55 20.68 -0.37
C ASN A 312 14.18 20.20 0.13
N LEU A 313 13.60 19.17 -0.51
CA LEU A 313 12.32 18.54 -0.14
C LEU A 313 12.43 17.61 1.07
N HIS A 314 13.60 16.99 1.28
CA HIS A 314 13.75 15.92 2.24
C HIS A 314 13.89 16.47 3.68
N VAL A 315 13.24 15.80 4.62
CA VAL A 315 13.36 16.07 6.07
C VAL A 315 14.23 15.03 6.78
N ALA A 316 14.42 13.86 6.16
CA ALA A 316 15.27 12.78 6.67
C ALA A 316 15.87 12.02 5.49
N ALA A 317 17.12 11.60 5.63
CA ALA A 317 17.79 10.68 4.72
C ALA A 317 18.63 9.70 5.54
N ASP A 318 18.53 8.42 5.21
CA ASP A 318 19.25 7.33 5.86
C ASP A 318 19.90 6.42 4.82
N VAL A 319 21.21 6.24 4.96
CA VAL A 319 21.99 5.33 4.10
C VAL A 319 21.95 3.94 4.71
N ILE A 320 21.21 3.04 4.08
CA ILE A 320 21.06 1.67 4.55
C ILE A 320 22.35 0.90 4.23
N ASP A 321 23.09 0.55 5.26
CA ASP A 321 24.31 -0.23 5.15
C ASP A 321 24.03 -1.66 4.68
N LYS A 322 25.08 -2.43 4.35
CA LYS A 322 24.94 -3.79 3.82
C LYS A 322 24.22 -4.74 4.82
N LYS A 323 24.40 -4.53 6.13
CA LYS A 323 23.71 -5.29 7.17
C LYS A 323 22.22 -5.02 7.10
N GLY A 324 21.81 -3.76 7.18
CA GLY A 324 20.40 -3.35 7.09
C GLY A 324 19.72 -3.78 5.79
N GLN A 325 20.46 -3.75 4.65
CA GLN A 325 19.94 -4.26 3.37
C GLN A 325 19.63 -5.75 3.40
N MET A 326 20.48 -6.57 4.06
CA MET A 326 20.25 -8.00 4.22
C MET A 326 19.06 -8.27 5.17
N GLU A 327 18.95 -7.51 6.24
CA GLU A 327 17.84 -7.59 7.18
C GLU A 327 16.52 -7.27 6.52
N GLU A 328 16.47 -6.15 5.77
CA GLU A 328 15.28 -5.75 4.99
C GLU A 328 14.92 -6.77 3.92
N PHE A 329 15.89 -7.35 3.23
CA PHE A 329 15.65 -8.41 2.26
C PHE A 329 14.91 -9.59 2.90
N MET A 330 15.28 -9.95 4.13
CA MET A 330 14.63 -11.05 4.84
C MET A 330 13.24 -10.66 5.34
N PHE A 331 13.11 -9.60 6.13
CA PHE A 331 11.82 -9.33 6.76
C PHE A 331 10.77 -8.79 5.78
N LEU A 332 11.15 -8.06 4.72
CA LEU A 332 10.22 -7.66 3.68
C LEU A 332 9.84 -8.84 2.79
N GLY A 333 10.84 -9.62 2.34
CA GLY A 333 10.61 -10.76 1.47
C GLY A 333 9.79 -11.89 2.12
N LEU A 334 9.88 -12.07 3.43
CA LEU A 334 9.06 -13.04 4.18
C LEU A 334 7.58 -12.62 4.31
N ARG A 335 7.22 -11.38 3.97
CA ARG A 335 5.81 -10.98 3.82
C ARG A 335 5.15 -11.61 2.59
N MET A 336 5.95 -11.95 1.57
CA MET A 336 5.48 -12.67 0.39
C MET A 336 5.26 -14.15 0.72
N ASN A 337 4.15 -14.72 0.20
CA ASN A 337 3.89 -16.15 0.41
C ASN A 337 4.94 -17.06 -0.25
N GLU A 338 5.60 -16.59 -1.32
CA GLU A 338 6.73 -17.28 -1.95
C GLU A 338 8.04 -17.09 -1.17
N GLY A 339 8.07 -16.14 -0.23
CA GLY A 339 9.21 -15.82 0.58
C GLY A 339 10.40 -15.30 -0.23
N VAL A 340 11.62 -15.62 0.23
CA VAL A 340 12.88 -15.23 -0.41
C VAL A 340 13.58 -16.44 -1.01
N THR A 341 14.43 -16.22 -2.03
CA THR A 341 15.24 -17.28 -2.60
C THR A 341 16.71 -17.11 -2.24
N ARG A 342 17.41 -18.26 -2.07
CA ARG A 342 18.86 -18.29 -1.84
C ARG A 342 19.60 -17.62 -2.98
N GLU A 343 19.20 -17.89 -4.22
CA GLU A 343 19.77 -17.31 -5.42
C GLU A 343 19.62 -15.78 -5.47
N ALA A 344 18.43 -15.24 -5.14
CA ALA A 344 18.20 -13.81 -5.14
C ALA A 344 19.05 -13.10 -4.07
N PHE A 345 19.19 -13.70 -2.88
CA PHE A 345 20.05 -13.18 -1.83
C PHE A 345 21.53 -13.15 -2.27
N GLU A 346 22.04 -14.27 -2.80
CA GLU A 346 23.43 -14.36 -3.28
C GLU A 346 23.70 -13.38 -4.42
N ARG A 347 22.77 -13.23 -5.34
CA ARG A 347 22.84 -12.24 -6.44
C ARG A 347 22.89 -10.80 -5.92
N ALA A 348 22.09 -10.49 -4.89
CA ALA A 348 22.04 -9.15 -4.31
C ALA A 348 23.28 -8.79 -3.50
N PHE A 349 23.84 -9.75 -2.74
CA PHE A 349 24.84 -9.48 -1.72
C PHE A 349 26.22 -10.11 -1.98
N GLY A 350 26.33 -11.01 -2.97
CA GLY A 350 27.58 -11.71 -3.29
C GLY A 350 28.04 -12.71 -2.22
N ILE A 351 27.12 -13.12 -1.32
CA ILE A 351 27.37 -14.05 -0.23
C ILE A 351 26.17 -14.95 -0.05
N SER A 352 26.39 -16.22 0.32
CA SER A 352 25.30 -17.15 0.59
C SER A 352 24.47 -16.71 1.82
N ILE A 353 23.15 -16.87 1.75
CA ILE A 353 22.23 -16.61 2.87
C ILE A 353 22.58 -17.47 4.10
N ASP A 354 23.07 -18.70 3.86
CA ASP A 354 23.47 -19.60 4.95
C ASP A 354 24.74 -19.14 5.68
N ALA A 355 25.60 -18.37 5.02
CA ALA A 355 26.76 -17.80 5.69
C ALA A 355 26.38 -16.75 6.74
N ILE A 356 25.18 -16.19 6.63
CA ILE A 356 24.68 -15.10 7.49
C ILE A 356 23.60 -15.60 8.45
N TYR A 357 22.62 -16.39 7.95
CA TYR A 357 21.36 -16.68 8.64
C TYR A 357 21.13 -18.17 8.88
N LYS A 358 22.12 -19.05 8.70
CA LYS A 358 21.96 -20.50 8.83
C LYS A 358 21.35 -20.90 10.18
N ASP A 359 21.91 -20.41 11.28
CA ASP A 359 21.46 -20.80 12.62
C ASP A 359 20.02 -20.30 12.90
N THR A 360 19.69 -19.09 12.45
CA THR A 360 18.33 -18.52 12.52
C THR A 360 17.35 -19.38 11.73
N ILE A 361 17.67 -19.68 10.46
CA ILE A 361 16.83 -20.50 9.59
C ILE A 361 16.64 -21.89 10.18
N ASP A 362 17.71 -22.56 10.63
CA ASP A 362 17.63 -23.90 11.22
C ASP A 362 16.82 -23.91 12.52
N SER A 363 16.94 -22.87 13.34
CA SER A 363 16.13 -22.70 14.55
C SER A 363 14.64 -22.54 14.24
N LEU A 364 14.29 -21.64 13.33
CA LEU A 364 12.89 -21.38 12.95
C LEU A 364 12.25 -22.57 12.22
N LYS A 365 13.03 -23.35 11.45
CA LYS A 365 12.57 -24.63 10.88
C LYS A 365 12.24 -25.67 11.97
N LYS A 366 13.07 -25.80 13.00
CA LYS A 366 12.82 -26.71 14.13
C LYS A 366 11.56 -26.34 14.90
N GLN A 367 11.21 -25.04 14.91
CA GLN A 367 9.98 -24.53 15.51
C GLN A 367 8.76 -24.66 14.56
N GLU A 368 8.95 -25.18 13.35
CA GLU A 368 7.92 -25.29 12.30
C GLU A 368 7.36 -23.93 11.85
N LEU A 369 8.15 -22.85 11.96
CA LEU A 369 7.75 -21.50 11.57
C LEU A 369 8.22 -21.13 10.16
N LEU A 370 9.28 -21.76 9.64
CA LEU A 370 9.78 -21.60 8.29
C LEU A 370 9.77 -22.92 7.51
N VAL A 371 9.51 -22.80 6.23
CA VAL A 371 9.69 -23.86 5.23
C VAL A 371 10.86 -23.48 4.32
N VAL A 372 11.75 -24.46 4.08
CA VAL A 372 12.81 -24.35 3.08
C VAL A 372 12.57 -25.43 2.03
N LYS A 373 12.24 -25.04 0.83
CA LYS A 373 11.91 -25.94 -0.27
C LYS A 373 12.34 -25.33 -1.62
N ASP A 374 13.00 -26.12 -2.45
CA ASP A 374 13.40 -25.74 -3.82
C ASP A 374 14.16 -24.40 -3.90
N GLY A 375 15.01 -24.11 -2.91
CA GLY A 375 15.77 -22.86 -2.81
C GLY A 375 15.00 -21.67 -2.22
N HIS A 376 13.68 -21.81 -2.00
CA HIS A 376 12.85 -20.82 -1.33
C HIS A 376 12.85 -20.99 0.19
N ILE A 377 12.74 -19.87 0.89
CA ILE A 377 12.56 -19.76 2.33
C ILE A 377 11.34 -18.89 2.56
N TYR A 378 10.29 -19.46 3.14
CA TYR A 378 9.02 -18.77 3.36
C TYR A 378 8.36 -19.19 4.68
N LEU A 379 7.41 -18.41 5.15
CA LEU A 379 6.66 -18.69 6.36
C LEU A 379 5.76 -19.93 6.18
N SER A 380 5.77 -20.84 7.15
CA SER A 380 4.74 -21.88 7.26
C SER A 380 3.39 -21.24 7.63
N GLU A 381 2.28 -21.99 7.59
CA GLU A 381 0.99 -21.46 8.07
C GLU A 381 1.09 -21.00 9.54
N ARG A 382 1.75 -21.77 10.40
CA ARG A 382 2.04 -21.37 11.78
C ARG A 382 2.97 -20.16 11.88
N GLY A 383 3.93 -20.07 10.96
CA GLY A 383 4.84 -18.92 10.88
C GLY A 383 4.15 -17.62 10.48
N LYS A 384 3.11 -17.70 9.64
CA LYS A 384 2.28 -16.54 9.27
C LYS A 384 1.53 -15.99 10.48
N ASP A 385 1.01 -16.84 11.35
CA ASP A 385 0.28 -16.42 12.55
C ASP A 385 1.17 -15.63 13.54
N VAL A 386 2.48 -15.86 13.49
CA VAL A 386 3.49 -15.16 14.31
C VAL A 386 4.56 -14.46 13.46
N ALA A 387 4.15 -13.93 12.31
CA ALA A 387 5.06 -13.41 11.30
C ALA A 387 6.04 -12.35 11.85
N ASN A 388 5.57 -11.42 12.68
CA ASN A 388 6.40 -10.38 13.28
C ASN A 388 7.52 -10.98 14.16
N TYR A 389 7.22 -12.03 14.92
CA TYR A 389 8.23 -12.75 15.71
C TYR A 389 9.28 -13.37 14.80
N VAL A 390 8.86 -14.06 13.74
CA VAL A 390 9.78 -14.71 12.79
C VAL A 390 10.66 -13.68 12.08
N MET A 391 10.07 -12.60 11.58
CA MET A 391 10.79 -11.54 10.88
C MET A 391 11.80 -10.84 11.78
N ALA A 392 11.47 -10.62 13.05
CA ALA A 392 12.38 -10.02 14.02
C ALA A 392 13.65 -10.87 14.29
N GLN A 393 13.61 -12.19 14.09
CA GLN A 393 14.78 -13.06 14.26
C GLN A 393 15.88 -12.84 13.21
N PHE A 394 15.57 -12.12 12.13
CA PHE A 394 16.55 -11.77 11.08
C PHE A 394 17.23 -10.43 11.32
N LEU A 395 16.81 -9.66 12.33
CA LEU A 395 17.54 -8.49 12.78
C LEU A 395 18.80 -8.92 13.54
N ARG A 396 19.90 -8.25 13.27
CA ARG A 396 21.23 -8.60 13.82
C ARG A 396 21.71 -7.48 14.73
N ASP A 397 22.26 -7.82 15.88
CA ASP A 397 22.88 -6.89 16.82
C ASP A 397 24.12 -6.17 16.22
#